data_0dc02ec786367d848b99468975528837
#
_entry.id   0dc02ec786367d848b99468975528837
#
_cell.length_a   1.000
_cell.length_b   1.000
_cell.length_c   1.000
_cell.angle_alpha   90.00
_cell.angle_beta   90.00
_cell.angle_gamma   90.00
#
_symmetry.space_group_name_H-M   'P 1'
#
loop_
_entity.id
_entity.type
_entity.pdbx_description
1 polymer ?
#
loop_
_entity_poly.entity_id
_entity_poly.type
_entity_poly.pdbx_seq_one_letter_code
_entity_poly.pdbx_strand_id
1 'polypeptide(L)'
;MIYEARPNVTYDVFSLCFKSGNACVLKGGKDANASNSAGVELIHRVLIKYGVDPNVCTLLPATHEATGEMLNAVGYIDLCIPRGGKKLINFVRDTAKVPVIETGAGVVHCYFDKDGDLEMGKRIITNAKCRRVSVCNALDCLLIHESRLSALPALCEGLAEKQT
;
A
#
# COMPACT_ATOMS: atom_id res chain seq x y z
N MET A 1 -2.52 -2.35 -12.56
CA MET A 1 -2.39 -1.92 -11.15
C MET A 1 -3.60 -1.12 -10.72
N ILE A 2 -4.29 -1.53 -9.65
CA ILE A 2 -5.38 -0.76 -9.04
C ILE A 2 -4.88 -0.19 -7.70
N TYR A 3 -5.04 1.12 -7.46
CA TYR A 3 -4.58 1.76 -6.23
C TYR A 3 -5.49 2.92 -5.80
N GLU A 4 -5.45 3.23 -4.51
CA GLU A 4 -6.28 4.29 -3.91
C GLU A 4 -5.57 5.67 -3.96
N ALA A 5 -5.37 6.30 -2.84
CA ALA A 5 -5.01 7.70 -2.68
C ALA A 5 -3.49 7.99 -2.58
N ARG A 6 -2.63 7.27 -3.29
CA ARG A 6 -1.17 7.51 -3.27
C ARG A 6 -0.64 7.83 -4.68
N PRO A 7 -0.56 9.10 -5.07
CA PRO A 7 -0.14 9.49 -6.43
C PRO A 7 1.29 9.05 -6.80
N ASN A 8 2.19 8.91 -5.82
CA ASN A 8 3.54 8.39 -6.06
C ASN A 8 3.55 6.96 -6.62
N VAL A 9 2.51 6.16 -6.36
CA VAL A 9 2.37 4.81 -6.93
C VAL A 9 2.36 4.83 -8.46
N THR A 10 1.85 5.90 -9.08
CA THR A 10 1.89 6.10 -10.53
C THR A 10 3.33 6.00 -11.07
N TYR A 11 4.27 6.70 -10.45
CA TYR A 11 5.68 6.70 -10.85
C TYR A 11 6.41 5.42 -10.49
N ASP A 12 6.14 4.88 -9.29
CA ASP A 12 6.75 3.64 -8.82
C ASP A 12 6.41 2.48 -9.74
N VAL A 13 5.11 2.31 -10.06
CA VAL A 13 4.64 1.24 -10.94
C VAL A 13 5.15 1.41 -12.36
N PHE A 14 5.04 2.62 -12.93
CA PHE A 14 5.58 2.89 -14.26
C PHE A 14 7.07 2.53 -14.33
N SER A 15 7.86 2.99 -13.37
CA SER A 15 9.31 2.77 -13.37
C SER A 15 9.66 1.28 -13.31
N LEU A 16 8.97 0.51 -12.47
CA LEU A 16 9.21 -0.93 -12.34
C LEU A 16 8.77 -1.68 -13.59
N CYS A 17 7.57 -1.39 -14.12
CA CYS A 17 7.07 -2.02 -15.33
C CYS A 17 7.97 -1.70 -16.53
N PHE A 18 8.29 -0.44 -16.74
CA PHE A 18 9.10 -0.01 -17.87
C PHE A 18 10.52 -0.61 -17.85
N LYS A 19 11.18 -0.62 -16.70
CA LYS A 19 12.49 -1.24 -16.53
C LYS A 19 12.51 -2.75 -16.75
N SER A 20 11.41 -3.42 -16.51
CA SER A 20 11.24 -4.86 -16.73
C SER A 20 10.63 -5.22 -18.11
N GLY A 21 10.44 -4.23 -18.98
CA GLY A 21 9.92 -4.45 -20.35
C GLY A 21 8.41 -4.70 -20.41
N ASN A 22 7.67 -4.28 -19.38
CA ASN A 22 6.21 -4.41 -19.31
C ASN A 22 5.50 -3.09 -19.58
N ALA A 23 4.38 -3.12 -20.25
CA ALA A 23 3.41 -2.04 -20.24
C ALA A 23 2.62 -2.04 -18.92
N CYS A 24 2.10 -0.89 -18.52
CA CYS A 24 1.28 -0.79 -17.33
C CYS A 24 -0.04 -0.05 -17.58
N VAL A 25 -1.11 -0.67 -17.10
CA VAL A 25 -2.43 -0.06 -17.02
C VAL A 25 -2.68 0.35 -15.57
N LEU A 26 -2.87 1.64 -15.35
CA LEU A 26 -3.04 2.26 -14.05
C LEU A 26 -4.50 2.61 -13.81
N LYS A 27 -5.03 2.27 -12.66
CA LYS A 27 -6.36 2.66 -12.21
C LYS A 27 -6.29 3.23 -10.81
N GLY A 28 -6.25 4.55 -10.71
CA GLY A 28 -6.19 5.28 -9.45
C GLY A 28 -7.56 5.49 -8.81
N GLY A 29 -7.55 5.90 -7.53
CA GLY A 29 -8.74 6.35 -6.83
C GLY A 29 -9.18 7.75 -7.27
N LYS A 30 -10.45 8.08 -7.01
CA LYS A 30 -11.07 9.36 -7.40
C LYS A 30 -10.39 10.56 -6.75
N ASP A 31 -10.00 10.44 -5.48
CA ASP A 31 -9.42 11.54 -4.70
C ASP A 31 -8.04 12.01 -5.22
N ALA A 32 -7.27 11.09 -5.80
CA ALA A 32 -5.96 11.38 -6.36
C ALA A 32 -5.97 11.54 -7.90
N ASN A 33 -7.14 11.59 -8.54
CA ASN A 33 -7.25 11.52 -9.99
C ASN A 33 -6.49 12.66 -10.71
N ALA A 34 -6.61 13.90 -10.24
CA ALA A 34 -5.91 15.04 -10.84
C ALA A 34 -4.37 14.85 -10.79
N SER A 35 -3.84 14.41 -9.64
CA SER A 35 -2.41 14.15 -9.47
C SER A 35 -1.93 12.97 -10.33
N ASN A 36 -2.75 11.91 -10.43
CA ASN A 36 -2.41 10.76 -11.27
C ASN A 36 -2.39 11.15 -12.75
N SER A 37 -3.38 11.93 -13.22
CA SER A 37 -3.42 12.43 -14.61
C SER A 37 -2.21 13.29 -14.93
N ALA A 38 -1.88 14.26 -14.09
CA ALA A 38 -0.70 15.10 -14.26
C ALA A 38 0.61 14.26 -14.29
N GLY A 39 0.68 13.22 -13.45
CA GLY A 39 1.82 12.31 -13.41
C GLY A 39 1.97 11.50 -14.70
N VAL A 40 0.88 10.96 -15.23
CA VAL A 40 0.90 10.20 -16.48
C VAL A 40 1.18 11.10 -17.67
N GLU A 41 0.64 12.31 -17.71
CA GLU A 41 0.98 13.31 -18.75
C GLU A 41 2.47 13.64 -18.76
N LEU A 42 3.10 13.76 -17.59
CA LEU A 42 4.55 13.96 -17.49
C LEU A 42 5.31 12.75 -18.04
N ILE A 43 4.90 11.54 -17.67
CA ILE A 43 5.49 10.29 -18.19
C ILE A 43 5.37 10.26 -19.72
N HIS A 44 4.19 10.54 -20.27
CA HIS A 44 3.96 10.56 -21.73
C HIS A 44 4.87 11.55 -22.44
N ARG A 45 5.03 12.77 -21.90
CA ARG A 45 5.95 13.76 -22.49
C ARG A 45 7.39 13.26 -22.56
N VAL A 46 7.83 12.57 -21.50
CA VAL A 46 9.19 11.99 -21.47
C VAL A 46 9.29 10.84 -22.47
N LEU A 47 8.33 9.93 -22.51
CA LEU A 47 8.32 8.80 -23.47
C LEU A 47 8.39 9.29 -24.91
N ILE A 48 7.53 10.24 -25.28
CA ILE A 48 7.50 10.85 -26.63
C ILE A 48 8.85 11.50 -26.97
N LYS A 49 9.46 12.22 -26.02
CA LYS A 49 10.78 12.85 -26.22
C LYS A 49 11.86 11.83 -26.59
N TYR A 50 11.76 10.60 -26.09
CA TYR A 50 12.71 9.52 -26.36
C TYR A 50 12.24 8.53 -27.43
N GLY A 51 11.17 8.85 -28.18
CA GLY A 51 10.65 8.01 -29.26
C GLY A 51 9.97 6.72 -28.79
N VAL A 52 9.51 6.68 -27.55
CA VAL A 52 8.79 5.52 -26.99
C VAL A 52 7.28 5.77 -27.08
N ASP A 53 6.52 4.73 -27.44
CA ASP A 53 5.06 4.80 -27.49
C ASP A 53 4.49 5.12 -26.08
N PRO A 54 3.76 6.23 -25.89
CA PRO A 54 3.16 6.57 -24.60
C PRO A 54 2.14 5.56 -24.10
N ASN A 55 1.56 4.71 -24.96
CA ASN A 55 0.60 3.68 -24.58
C ASN A 55 1.19 2.59 -23.69
N VAL A 56 2.51 2.52 -23.54
CA VAL A 56 3.13 1.62 -22.53
C VAL A 56 2.74 1.99 -21.09
N CYS A 57 2.18 3.19 -20.89
CA CYS A 57 1.62 3.63 -19.61
C CYS A 57 0.24 4.24 -19.82
N THR A 58 -0.81 3.54 -19.48
CA THR A 58 -2.20 3.98 -19.66
C THR A 58 -2.88 4.21 -18.32
N LEU A 59 -3.52 5.37 -18.14
CA LEU A 59 -4.36 5.66 -16.97
C LEU A 59 -5.84 5.50 -17.35
N LEU A 60 -6.53 4.61 -16.67
CA LEU A 60 -7.98 4.42 -16.83
C LEU A 60 -8.77 5.47 -16.03
N PRO A 61 -10.01 5.76 -16.45
CA PRO A 61 -10.93 6.60 -15.69
C PRO A 61 -11.11 6.13 -14.25
N ALA A 62 -11.26 7.06 -13.31
CA ALA A 62 -11.45 6.74 -11.88
C ALA A 62 -12.90 6.33 -11.56
N THR A 63 -13.53 5.48 -12.41
CA THR A 63 -14.90 4.99 -12.28
C THR A 63 -14.94 3.53 -11.85
N HIS A 64 -16.10 3.07 -11.37
CA HIS A 64 -16.30 1.66 -11.04
C HIS A 64 -16.41 0.78 -12.27
N GLU A 65 -16.99 1.31 -13.34
CA GLU A 65 -17.10 0.62 -14.64
C GLU A 65 -15.73 0.26 -15.18
N ALA A 66 -14.80 1.23 -15.26
CA ALA A 66 -13.43 1.00 -15.72
C ALA A 66 -12.70 -0.03 -14.85
N THR A 67 -13.01 -0.08 -13.54
CA THR A 67 -12.47 -1.15 -12.68
C THR A 67 -13.01 -2.51 -13.07
N GLY A 68 -14.32 -2.63 -13.30
CA GLY A 68 -14.96 -3.86 -13.71
C GLY A 68 -14.45 -4.36 -15.07
N GLU A 69 -14.32 -3.47 -16.05
CA GLU A 69 -13.76 -3.78 -17.37
C GLU A 69 -12.34 -4.31 -17.27
N MET A 70 -11.47 -3.61 -16.49
CA MET A 70 -10.09 -4.03 -16.27
C MET A 70 -9.99 -5.41 -15.62
N LEU A 71 -10.81 -5.69 -14.61
CA LEU A 71 -10.80 -6.98 -13.90
C LEU A 71 -11.32 -8.14 -14.76
N ASN A 72 -12.09 -7.84 -15.80
CA ASN A 72 -12.63 -8.82 -16.77
C ASN A 72 -11.83 -8.91 -18.09
N ALA A 73 -10.76 -8.13 -18.26
CA ALA A 73 -10.01 -8.02 -19.50
C ALA A 73 -9.04 -9.21 -19.71
N VAL A 74 -9.57 -10.43 -19.67
CA VAL A 74 -8.82 -11.68 -19.90
C VAL A 74 -8.24 -11.68 -21.32
N GLY A 75 -6.97 -12.02 -21.45
CA GLY A 75 -6.23 -11.99 -22.71
C GLY A 75 -5.63 -10.62 -23.07
N TYR A 76 -5.99 -9.56 -22.33
CA TYR A 76 -5.40 -8.22 -22.47
C TYR A 76 -4.57 -7.79 -21.26
N ILE A 77 -4.89 -8.32 -20.08
CA ILE A 77 -4.19 -8.05 -18.85
C ILE A 77 -3.66 -9.37 -18.27
N ASP A 78 -2.35 -9.48 -18.20
CA ASP A 78 -1.66 -10.68 -17.69
C ASP A 78 -1.70 -10.77 -16.18
N LEU A 79 -1.67 -9.62 -15.49
CA LEU A 79 -1.59 -9.56 -14.03
C LEU A 79 -2.22 -8.27 -13.48
N CYS A 80 -3.07 -8.42 -12.48
CA CYS A 80 -3.61 -7.33 -11.68
C CYS A 80 -2.99 -7.33 -10.27
N ILE A 81 -2.49 -6.16 -9.83
CA ILE A 81 -1.97 -5.98 -8.49
C ILE A 81 -2.78 -4.87 -7.80
N PRO A 82 -3.66 -5.19 -6.84
CA PRO A 82 -4.37 -4.19 -6.07
C PRO A 82 -3.51 -3.62 -4.92
N ARG A 83 -3.64 -2.32 -4.67
CA ARG A 83 -2.95 -1.60 -3.60
C ARG A 83 -3.91 -0.65 -2.89
N GLY A 84 -4.33 -0.97 -1.69
CA GLY A 84 -5.28 -0.15 -0.95
C GLY A 84 -5.77 -0.82 0.32
N GLY A 85 -6.89 -0.36 0.84
CA GLY A 85 -7.52 -0.92 2.02
C GLY A 85 -8.11 -2.32 1.77
N LYS A 86 -8.39 -3.02 2.85
CA LYS A 86 -8.92 -4.40 2.84
C LYS A 86 -10.17 -4.55 1.94
N LYS A 87 -11.03 -3.52 1.89
CA LYS A 87 -12.23 -3.53 1.05
C LYS A 87 -11.89 -3.63 -0.44
N LEU A 88 -10.92 -2.84 -0.92
CA LEU A 88 -10.46 -2.89 -2.31
C LEU A 88 -9.81 -4.23 -2.62
N ILE A 89 -8.93 -4.71 -1.76
CA ILE A 89 -8.22 -5.98 -1.95
C ILE A 89 -9.22 -7.13 -2.08
N ASN A 90 -10.16 -7.25 -1.14
CA ASN A 90 -11.20 -8.28 -1.17
C ASN A 90 -12.06 -8.17 -2.42
N PHE A 91 -12.50 -6.95 -2.79
CA PHE A 91 -13.30 -6.73 -3.98
C PHE A 91 -12.57 -7.23 -5.24
N VAL A 92 -11.29 -6.87 -5.41
CA VAL A 92 -10.50 -7.32 -6.56
C VAL A 92 -10.34 -8.83 -6.57
N ARG A 93 -9.98 -9.43 -5.43
CA ARG A 93 -9.82 -10.88 -5.31
C ARG A 93 -11.10 -11.64 -5.67
N ASP A 94 -12.25 -11.14 -5.21
CA ASP A 94 -13.53 -11.84 -5.34
C ASP A 94 -14.20 -11.63 -6.72
N THR A 95 -13.78 -10.59 -7.47
CA THR A 95 -14.41 -10.23 -8.77
C THR A 95 -13.52 -10.39 -9.99
N ALA A 96 -12.19 -10.41 -9.82
CA ALA A 96 -11.29 -10.48 -10.95
C ALA A 96 -11.35 -11.83 -11.67
N LYS A 97 -11.38 -11.78 -13.01
CA LYS A 97 -11.15 -12.93 -13.88
C LYS A 97 -9.73 -12.99 -14.41
N VAL A 98 -9.00 -11.88 -14.34
CA VAL A 98 -7.55 -11.84 -14.61
C VAL A 98 -6.76 -12.33 -13.40
N PRO A 99 -5.55 -12.87 -13.58
CA PRO A 99 -4.68 -13.25 -12.46
C PRO A 99 -4.43 -12.08 -11.51
N VAL A 100 -4.46 -12.33 -10.21
CA VAL A 100 -4.25 -11.30 -9.16
C VAL A 100 -3.13 -11.72 -8.22
N ILE A 101 -2.22 -10.79 -7.93
CA ILE A 101 -1.29 -10.90 -6.81
C ILE A 101 -1.66 -9.82 -5.79
N GLU A 102 -2.07 -10.25 -4.61
CA GLU A 102 -2.42 -9.37 -3.51
C GLU A 102 -1.52 -9.58 -2.30
N THR A 103 -1.39 -8.55 -1.48
CA THR A 103 -0.81 -8.66 -0.15
C THR A 103 -1.93 -8.74 0.87
N GLY A 104 -1.86 -9.71 1.78
CA GLY A 104 -2.77 -9.80 2.93
C GLY A 104 -2.66 -8.58 3.85
N ALA A 105 -3.60 -8.44 4.77
CA ALA A 105 -3.49 -7.45 5.84
C ALA A 105 -2.29 -7.77 6.73
N GLY A 106 -1.38 -6.80 6.87
CA GLY A 106 -0.30 -6.91 7.84
C GLY A 106 -0.84 -6.78 9.26
N VAL A 107 -0.35 -7.58 10.18
CA VAL A 107 -0.54 -7.41 11.64
C VAL A 107 0.85 -7.22 12.23
N VAL A 108 1.14 -6.02 12.68
CA VAL A 108 2.47 -5.64 13.16
C VAL A 108 2.64 -6.01 14.61
N HIS A 109 3.61 -6.87 14.87
CA HIS A 109 3.91 -7.34 16.21
C HIS A 109 5.23 -6.76 16.73
N CYS A 110 5.27 -6.44 18.01
CA CYS A 110 6.49 -6.18 18.75
C CYS A 110 6.59 -7.20 19.89
N TYR A 111 7.71 -7.89 19.99
CA TYR A 111 7.97 -8.81 21.08
C TYR A 111 8.93 -8.19 22.10
N PHE A 112 8.51 -8.12 23.37
CA PHE A 112 9.33 -7.70 24.49
C PHE A 112 9.82 -8.93 25.25
N ASP A 113 11.10 -9.22 25.07
CA ASP A 113 11.77 -10.40 25.61
C ASP A 113 12.03 -10.28 27.13
N LYS A 114 12.37 -11.41 27.77
CA LYS A 114 12.74 -11.47 29.18
C LYS A 114 13.95 -10.58 29.52
N ASP A 115 14.89 -10.48 28.59
CA ASP A 115 16.14 -9.70 28.74
C ASP A 115 16.00 -8.27 28.17
N GLY A 116 14.80 -7.87 27.73
CA GLY A 116 14.53 -6.56 27.16
C GLY A 116 14.73 -5.42 28.16
N ASP A 117 15.42 -4.37 27.73
CA ASP A 117 15.56 -3.13 28.51
C ASP A 117 14.23 -2.38 28.54
N LEU A 118 13.74 -2.02 29.73
CA LEU A 118 12.42 -1.42 29.92
C LEU A 118 12.32 -0.03 29.29
N GLU A 119 13.32 0.82 29.48
CA GLU A 119 13.28 2.20 28.97
C GLU A 119 13.40 2.25 27.44
N MET A 120 14.20 1.37 26.88
CA MET A 120 14.23 1.17 25.42
C MET A 120 12.90 0.66 24.90
N GLY A 121 12.29 -0.33 25.56
CA GLY A 121 10.98 -0.89 25.21
C GLY A 121 9.89 0.17 25.19
N LYS A 122 9.78 1.02 26.20
CA LYS A 122 8.83 2.15 26.27
C LYS A 122 8.96 3.05 25.04
N ARG A 123 10.18 3.46 24.70
CA ARG A 123 10.45 4.35 23.56
C ARG A 123 10.08 3.69 22.23
N ILE A 124 10.45 2.41 22.04
CA ILE A 124 10.18 1.66 20.82
C ILE A 124 8.66 1.49 20.63
N ILE A 125 7.95 1.02 21.64
CA ILE A 125 6.50 0.75 21.59
C ILE A 125 5.73 2.04 21.33
N THR A 126 6.03 3.10 22.08
CA THR A 126 5.39 4.41 21.88
C THR A 126 5.63 4.94 20.46
N ASN A 127 6.87 4.89 19.96
CA ASN A 127 7.16 5.33 18.60
C ASN A 127 6.49 4.44 17.55
N ALA A 128 6.52 3.12 17.71
CA ALA A 128 5.95 2.18 16.75
C ALA A 128 4.44 2.35 16.59
N LYS A 129 3.72 2.70 17.68
CA LYS A 129 2.28 2.96 17.65
C LYS A 129 1.94 4.39 17.28
N CYS A 130 2.56 5.37 17.96
CA CYS A 130 2.07 6.76 17.98
C CYS A 130 2.68 7.66 16.93
N ARG A 131 3.76 7.27 16.27
CA ARG A 131 4.38 8.09 15.21
C ARG A 131 3.39 8.42 14.09
N ARG A 132 2.62 7.42 13.67
CA ARG A 132 1.55 7.56 12.67
C ARG A 132 0.63 6.35 12.74
N VAL A 133 -0.46 6.45 13.45
CA VAL A 133 -1.37 5.33 13.77
C VAL A 133 -2.08 4.72 12.54
N SER A 134 -2.24 5.50 11.46
CA SER A 134 -2.98 5.08 10.27
C SER A 134 -2.15 4.36 9.21
N VAL A 135 -0.85 4.13 9.44
CA VAL A 135 0.00 3.44 8.45
C VAL A 135 0.03 1.94 8.70
N CYS A 136 0.26 1.18 7.62
CA CYS A 136 0.25 -0.28 7.65
C CYS A 136 1.40 -0.92 8.46
N ASN A 137 2.36 -0.15 8.94
CA ASN A 137 3.45 -0.60 9.81
C ASN A 137 3.38 -0.01 11.22
N ALA A 138 2.23 0.57 11.61
CA ALA A 138 1.99 0.93 13.00
C ALA A 138 1.80 -0.34 13.84
N LEU A 139 2.24 -0.31 15.09
CA LEU A 139 2.12 -1.45 16.00
C LEU A 139 0.65 -1.81 16.24
N ASP A 140 0.31 -3.08 16.03
CA ASP A 140 -1.03 -3.65 16.31
C ASP A 140 -1.05 -4.51 17.56
N CYS A 141 0.01 -5.29 17.79
CA CYS A 141 0.06 -6.26 18.86
C CYS A 141 1.40 -6.22 19.59
N LEU A 142 1.35 -6.06 20.90
CA LEU A 142 2.51 -6.20 21.78
C LEU A 142 2.50 -7.60 22.42
N LEU A 143 3.53 -8.38 22.15
CA LEU A 143 3.79 -9.66 22.78
C LEU A 143 4.82 -9.45 23.91
N ILE A 144 4.59 -10.04 25.07
CA ILE A 144 5.47 -9.90 26.23
C ILE A 144 5.83 -11.28 26.76
N HIS A 145 7.12 -11.50 27.07
CA HIS A 145 7.53 -12.71 27.76
C HIS A 145 6.81 -12.81 29.12
N GLU A 146 6.34 -13.99 29.49
CA GLU A 146 5.51 -14.22 30.68
C GLU A 146 6.12 -13.67 31.98
N SER A 147 7.46 -13.82 32.15
CA SER A 147 8.18 -13.31 33.33
C SER A 147 8.23 -11.78 33.43
N ARG A 148 7.81 -11.07 32.37
CA ARG A 148 7.84 -9.61 32.26
C ARG A 148 6.46 -8.97 32.20
N LEU A 149 5.38 -9.73 32.47
CA LEU A 149 4.01 -9.20 32.42
C LEU A 149 3.79 -8.01 33.37
N SER A 150 4.49 -7.96 34.50
CA SER A 150 4.45 -6.81 35.41
C SER A 150 4.98 -5.50 34.79
N ALA A 151 5.75 -5.57 33.72
CA ALA A 151 6.23 -4.40 33.00
C ALA A 151 5.20 -3.79 32.04
N LEU A 152 4.09 -4.48 31.76
CA LEU A 152 3.09 -4.05 30.79
C LEU A 152 2.56 -2.62 31.04
N PRO A 153 2.15 -2.22 32.25
CA PRO A 153 1.69 -0.85 32.49
C PRO A 153 2.75 0.20 32.11
N ALA A 154 4.00 -0.05 32.50
CA ALA A 154 5.12 0.87 32.18
C ALA A 154 5.42 0.93 30.70
N LEU A 155 5.39 -0.20 29.97
CA LEU A 155 5.62 -0.25 28.52
C LEU A 155 4.52 0.51 27.74
N CYS A 156 3.29 0.55 28.27
CA CYS A 156 2.15 1.22 27.63
C CYS A 156 1.91 2.65 28.09
N GLU A 157 2.71 3.18 29.04
CA GLU A 157 2.53 4.53 29.60
C GLU A 157 2.44 5.62 28.52
N GLY A 158 3.37 5.64 27.56
CA GLY A 158 3.37 6.61 26.48
C GLY A 158 2.22 6.45 25.46
N LEU A 159 1.54 5.30 25.43
CA LEU A 159 0.33 5.10 24.64
C LEU A 159 -0.87 5.78 25.30
N ALA A 160 -1.01 5.63 26.61
CA ALA A 160 -2.07 6.26 27.39
C ALA A 160 -2.02 7.79 27.30
N GLU A 161 -0.81 8.37 27.39
CA GLU A 161 -0.61 9.82 27.22
C GLU A 161 -1.05 10.34 25.86
N LYS A 162 -0.96 9.51 24.82
CA LYS A 162 -1.35 9.85 23.43
C LYS A 162 -2.76 9.42 23.06
N GLN A 163 -3.51 8.89 24.01
CA GLN A 163 -4.90 8.40 23.82
C GLN A 163 -5.03 7.40 22.64
N THR A 164 -4.09 6.47 22.54
CA THR A 164 -4.06 5.44 21.48
C THR A 164 -4.22 4.03 22.05
#